data_63b9bce02f1d2ab13608128cef493ec2
#
_entry.id   63b9bce02f1d2ab13608128cef493ec2
#
_cell.length_a   1.000
_cell.length_b   1.000
_cell.length_c   1.000
_cell.angle_alpha   90.00
_cell.angle_beta   90.00
_cell.angle_gamma   90.00
#
_symmetry.space_group_name_H-M   'P 1'
#
loop_
_entity.id
_entity.type
_entity.pdbx_description
1 polymer ?
#
loop_
_entity_poly.entity_id
_entity_poly.type
_entity_poly.pdbx_seq_one_letter_code
_entity_poly.pdbx_strand_id
1 'polypeptide(L)'
;MKKLKCQFYFSFRSPYAWIVWKLLRNVFPNDIEIIPSWNPREDTNILLQNRGGEFLYVNMLKEKHLYIMHDIQRIAKELGFKLSFPVDKSNTDWETIHLCYLYAVDNGRGKEFLDVVFSARWELGM
;
A
#
# COMPACT_ATOMS: atom_id res chain seq x y z
N MET A 1 17.13 0.29 -28.36
CA MET A 1 15.73 0.41 -27.85
C MET A 1 15.75 0.60 -26.35
N LYS A 2 15.20 1.71 -25.86
CA LYS A 2 15.12 1.94 -24.42
C LYS A 2 14.13 0.94 -23.80
N LYS A 3 14.60 0.14 -22.85
CA LYS A 3 13.76 -0.75 -22.06
C LYS A 3 12.87 0.10 -21.15
N LEU A 4 11.55 -0.04 -21.28
CA LEU A 4 10.62 0.62 -20.37
C LEU A 4 10.74 -0.02 -18.99
N LYS A 5 11.01 0.80 -17.97
CA LYS A 5 11.00 0.35 -16.58
C LYS A 5 9.57 0.42 -16.06
N CYS A 6 9.09 -0.66 -15.50
CA CYS A 6 7.81 -0.72 -14.83
C CYS A 6 8.00 -0.36 -13.36
N GLN A 7 7.16 0.54 -12.86
CA GLN A 7 7.15 0.94 -11.45
C GLN A 7 5.78 0.67 -10.84
N PHE A 8 5.75 0.11 -9.65
CA PHE A 8 4.54 -0.12 -8.87
C PHE A 8 4.62 0.68 -7.58
N TYR A 9 3.81 1.73 -7.49
CA TYR A 9 3.66 2.51 -6.26
C TYR A 9 2.55 1.91 -5.42
N PHE A 10 2.79 1.73 -4.13
CA PHE A 10 1.80 1.13 -3.24
C PHE A 10 1.81 1.76 -1.86
N SER A 11 0.69 1.59 -1.15
CA SER A 11 0.60 1.77 0.29
C SER A 11 -0.14 0.56 0.86
N PHE A 12 0.30 0.06 2.00
CA PHE A 12 -0.42 -1.01 2.70
C PHE A 12 -1.81 -0.55 3.16
N ARG A 13 -2.03 0.74 3.24
CA ARG A 13 -3.33 1.32 3.56
C ARG A 13 -4.32 1.24 2.41
N SER A 14 -3.85 1.03 1.19
CA SER A 14 -4.71 1.04 0.00
C SER A 14 -5.24 -0.36 -0.33
N PRO A 15 -6.57 -0.58 -0.28
CA PRO A 15 -7.15 -1.84 -0.73
C PRO A 15 -7.00 -2.06 -2.23
N TYR A 16 -6.94 -1.00 -3.03
CA TYR A 16 -6.69 -1.12 -4.47
C TYR A 16 -5.28 -1.64 -4.74
N ALA A 17 -4.28 -1.18 -3.98
CA ALA A 17 -2.92 -1.69 -4.09
C ALA A 17 -2.84 -3.18 -3.73
N TRP A 18 -3.60 -3.61 -2.71
CA TRP A 18 -3.71 -5.03 -2.38
C TRP A 18 -4.26 -5.86 -3.55
N ILE A 19 -5.32 -5.39 -4.19
CA ILE A 19 -5.91 -6.09 -5.33
C ILE A 19 -4.91 -6.20 -6.49
N VAL A 20 -4.25 -5.10 -6.83
CA VAL A 20 -3.25 -5.07 -7.90
C VAL A 20 -2.11 -6.04 -7.59
N TRP A 21 -1.59 -6.00 -6.37
CA TRP A 21 -0.52 -6.91 -5.97
C TRP A 21 -0.96 -8.37 -6.09
N LYS A 22 -2.13 -8.71 -5.57
CA LYS A 22 -2.65 -10.08 -5.58
C LYS A 22 -2.87 -10.60 -7.00
N LEU A 23 -3.36 -9.74 -7.91
CA LEU A 23 -3.58 -10.11 -9.30
C LEU A 23 -2.29 -10.24 -10.10
N LEU A 24 -1.32 -9.35 -9.89
CA LEU A 24 -0.22 -9.16 -10.82
C LEU A 24 1.15 -9.61 -10.27
N ARG A 25 1.24 -10.06 -9.01
CA ARG A 25 2.53 -10.40 -8.40
C ARG A 25 3.35 -11.42 -9.20
N ASN A 26 2.68 -12.35 -9.86
CA ASN A 26 3.33 -13.38 -10.68
C ASN A 26 3.51 -12.98 -12.14
N VAL A 27 2.90 -11.84 -12.55
CA VAL A 27 2.95 -11.30 -13.92
C VAL A 27 3.95 -10.16 -14.02
N PHE A 28 4.22 -9.46 -12.92
CA PHE A 28 5.19 -8.36 -12.91
C PHE A 28 6.57 -8.83 -13.39
N PRO A 29 7.27 -8.00 -14.19
CA PRO A 29 8.65 -8.28 -14.56
C PRO A 29 9.54 -8.46 -13.33
N ASN A 30 10.59 -9.29 -13.44
CA ASN A 30 11.53 -9.50 -12.34
C ASN A 30 12.27 -8.22 -11.92
N ASP A 31 12.41 -7.27 -12.84
CA ASP A 31 13.07 -5.99 -12.62
C ASP A 31 12.10 -4.85 -12.29
N ILE A 32 10.85 -5.18 -11.93
CA ILE A 32 9.89 -4.15 -11.50
C ILE A 32 10.41 -3.43 -10.26
N GLU A 33 10.32 -2.12 -10.29
CA GLU A 33 10.61 -1.27 -9.14
C GLU A 33 9.35 -1.08 -8.31
N ILE A 34 9.38 -1.54 -7.06
CA ILE A 34 8.24 -1.48 -6.15
C ILE A 34 8.51 -0.38 -5.13
N ILE A 35 7.70 0.68 -5.14
CA ILE A 35 7.96 1.91 -4.40
C ILE A 35 6.86 2.13 -3.38
N PRO A 36 7.18 2.11 -2.06
CA PRO A 36 6.20 2.38 -1.02
C PRO A 36 5.91 3.88 -0.92
N SER A 37 4.65 4.21 -0.61
CA SER A 37 4.20 5.56 -0.31
C SER A 37 3.34 5.51 0.95
N TRP A 38 3.60 6.41 1.90
CA TRP A 38 2.89 6.39 3.17
C TRP A 38 2.73 7.78 3.77
N ASN A 39 1.80 7.89 4.72
CA ASN A 39 1.66 9.09 5.54
C ASN A 39 2.84 9.16 6.51
N PRO A 40 3.71 10.17 6.40
CA PRO A 40 4.87 10.27 7.29
C PRO A 40 4.46 10.63 8.72
N ARG A 41 5.29 10.21 9.70
CA ARG A 41 5.19 10.74 11.03
C ARG A 41 5.55 12.23 11.02
N GLU A 42 5.16 12.95 12.07
CA GLU A 42 5.36 14.39 12.14
C GLU A 42 6.83 14.78 12.04
N ASP A 43 7.72 14.08 12.74
CA ASP A 43 9.17 14.33 12.68
C ASP A 43 9.73 14.12 11.25
N THR A 44 9.30 13.06 10.57
CA THR A 44 9.68 12.80 9.17
C THR A 44 9.10 13.86 8.25
N ASN A 45 7.87 14.30 8.49
CA ASN A 45 7.25 15.36 7.70
C ASN A 45 8.00 16.69 7.82
N ILE A 46 8.48 17.02 9.01
CA ILE A 46 9.33 18.20 9.23
C ILE A 46 10.62 18.09 8.43
N LEU A 47 11.28 16.94 8.44
CA LEU A 47 12.48 16.72 7.63
C LEU A 47 12.21 16.86 6.13
N LEU A 48 11.05 16.36 5.68
CA LEU A 48 10.63 16.50 4.28
C LEU A 48 10.45 17.97 3.90
N GLN A 49 9.76 18.73 4.74
CA GLN A 49 9.55 20.17 4.54
C GLN A 49 10.86 20.94 4.49
N ASN A 50 11.82 20.60 5.35
CA ASN A 50 13.15 21.22 5.37
C ASN A 50 13.94 20.98 4.09
N ARG A 51 13.59 19.93 3.33
CA ARG A 51 14.19 19.61 2.02
C ARG A 51 13.36 20.14 0.85
N GLY A 52 12.36 20.98 1.11
CA GLY A 52 11.49 21.56 0.08
C GLY A 52 10.38 20.64 -0.40
N GLY A 53 10.15 19.51 0.25
CA GLY A 53 9.04 18.61 -0.06
C GLY A 53 7.81 18.91 0.77
N GLU A 54 6.69 18.36 0.33
CA GLU A 54 5.42 18.47 1.04
C GLU A 54 4.61 17.19 0.85
N PHE A 55 4.06 16.68 1.95
CA PHE A 55 3.12 15.57 1.88
C PHE A 55 1.70 16.14 1.83
N LEU A 56 1.04 15.96 0.68
CA LEU A 56 -0.34 16.42 0.49
C LEU A 56 -1.30 15.31 0.86
N TYR A 57 -1.99 15.48 1.97
CA TYR A 57 -3.07 14.60 2.40
C TYR A 57 -4.41 15.31 2.21
N VAL A 58 -5.26 14.76 1.34
CA VAL A 58 -6.60 15.26 1.13
C VAL A 58 -7.56 14.43 1.97
N ASN A 59 -8.20 15.06 2.95
CA ASN A 59 -9.24 14.41 3.74
C ASN A 59 -10.39 13.97 2.83
N MET A 60 -10.72 12.70 2.91
CA MET A 60 -11.76 12.10 2.09
C MET A 60 -13.13 12.37 2.69
N LEU A 61 -14.08 12.82 1.87
CA LEU A 61 -15.47 12.93 2.28
C LEU A 61 -16.03 11.55 2.66
N LYS A 62 -16.96 11.54 3.61
CA LYS A 62 -17.60 10.30 4.07
C LYS A 62 -18.22 9.51 2.93
N GLU A 63 -18.87 10.19 2.00
CA GLU A 63 -19.51 9.58 0.83
C GLU A 63 -18.49 8.89 -0.07
N LYS A 64 -17.35 9.51 -0.30
CA LYS A 64 -16.26 8.91 -1.08
C LYS A 64 -15.68 7.70 -0.37
N HIS A 65 -15.52 7.78 0.95
CA HIS A 65 -15.04 6.65 1.74
C HIS A 65 -15.97 5.44 1.64
N LEU A 66 -17.28 5.68 1.79
CA LEU A 66 -18.30 4.64 1.64
C LEU A 66 -18.31 4.04 0.23
N TYR A 67 -18.18 4.90 -0.79
CA TYR A 67 -18.10 4.44 -2.18
C TYR A 67 -16.92 3.49 -2.40
N ILE A 68 -15.74 3.85 -1.88
CA ILE A 68 -14.55 3.00 -2.00
C ILE A 68 -14.77 1.65 -1.32
N MET A 69 -15.37 1.64 -0.12
CA MET A 69 -15.68 0.39 0.58
C MET A 69 -16.59 -0.51 -0.24
N HIS A 70 -17.64 0.03 -0.83
CA HIS A 70 -18.56 -0.73 -1.69
C HIS A 70 -17.88 -1.20 -2.97
N ASP A 71 -17.08 -0.35 -3.59
CA ASP A 71 -16.36 -0.67 -4.82
C ASP A 71 -15.38 -1.84 -4.60
N ILE A 72 -14.60 -1.78 -3.54
CA ILE A 72 -13.64 -2.84 -3.18
C ILE A 72 -14.36 -4.15 -2.86
N GLN A 73 -15.49 -4.11 -2.15
CA GLN A 73 -16.28 -5.30 -1.88
C GLN A 73 -16.75 -5.96 -3.17
N ARG A 74 -17.25 -5.16 -4.10
CA ARG A 74 -17.71 -5.65 -5.41
C ARG A 74 -16.58 -6.28 -6.20
N ILE A 75 -15.43 -5.61 -6.29
CA ILE A 75 -14.28 -6.12 -7.04
C ILE A 75 -13.75 -7.41 -6.41
N ALA A 76 -13.58 -7.44 -5.09
CA ALA A 76 -13.10 -8.63 -4.39
C ALA A 76 -14.04 -9.83 -4.61
N LYS A 77 -15.36 -9.58 -4.56
CA LYS A 77 -16.36 -10.63 -4.81
C LYS A 77 -16.26 -11.17 -6.24
N GLU A 78 -16.15 -10.28 -7.23
CA GLU A 78 -16.02 -10.68 -8.63
C GLU A 78 -14.75 -11.50 -8.89
N LEU A 79 -13.65 -11.18 -8.18
CA LEU A 79 -12.38 -11.89 -8.31
C LEU A 79 -12.27 -13.11 -7.42
N GLY A 80 -13.25 -13.36 -6.55
CA GLY A 80 -13.21 -14.47 -5.60
C GLY A 80 -12.20 -14.26 -4.46
N PHE A 81 -11.85 -13.01 -4.15
CA PHE A 81 -10.92 -12.70 -3.07
C PHE A 81 -11.65 -12.55 -1.74
N LYS A 82 -11.08 -13.14 -0.68
CA LYS A 82 -11.57 -12.92 0.68
C LYS A 82 -11.19 -11.52 1.12
N LEU A 83 -12.15 -10.75 1.62
CA LEU A 83 -11.95 -9.39 2.10
C LEU A 83 -12.47 -9.25 3.52
N SER A 84 -11.65 -8.68 4.41
CA SER A 84 -12.05 -8.24 5.73
C SER A 84 -11.51 -6.84 5.96
N PHE A 85 -12.41 -5.87 6.19
CA PHE A 85 -11.96 -4.51 6.42
C PHE A 85 -11.28 -4.37 7.78
N PRO A 86 -10.04 -3.85 7.82
CA PRO A 86 -9.39 -3.54 9.08
C PRO A 86 -10.00 -2.29 9.72
N VAL A 87 -9.89 -2.19 11.05
CA VAL A 87 -10.28 -1.01 11.79
C VAL A 87 -9.02 -0.29 12.25
N ASP A 88 -8.76 0.87 11.65
CA ASP A 88 -7.59 1.67 11.99
C ASP A 88 -7.90 2.62 13.15
N LYS A 89 -6.92 2.78 14.03
CA LYS A 89 -6.93 3.85 15.02
C LYS A 89 -6.44 5.15 14.37
N SER A 90 -6.91 6.30 14.88
CA SER A 90 -6.54 7.61 14.34
C SER A 90 -5.03 7.90 14.38
N ASN A 91 -4.29 7.23 15.26
CA ASN A 91 -2.84 7.39 15.44
C ASN A 91 -2.03 6.19 14.91
N THR A 92 -2.56 5.45 13.95
CA THR A 92 -1.85 4.30 13.37
C THR A 92 -0.54 4.76 12.72
N ASP A 93 0.56 4.09 13.09
CA ASP A 93 1.89 4.36 12.53
C ASP A 93 2.06 3.65 11.19
N TRP A 94 1.82 4.37 10.12
CA TRP A 94 1.99 3.86 8.76
C TRP A 94 3.45 3.86 8.30
N GLU A 95 4.30 4.63 8.95
CA GLU A 95 5.71 4.74 8.55
C GLU A 95 6.49 3.48 8.87
N THR A 96 6.36 2.96 10.08
CA THR A 96 7.14 1.81 10.54
C THR A 96 6.94 0.59 9.62
N ILE A 97 5.71 0.28 9.25
CA ILE A 97 5.44 -0.90 8.41
C ILE A 97 6.06 -0.76 7.01
N HIS A 98 6.04 0.45 6.44
CA HIS A 98 6.65 0.70 5.14
C HIS A 98 8.18 0.69 5.21
N LEU A 99 8.77 1.19 6.30
CA LEU A 99 10.21 1.07 6.55
C LEU A 99 10.63 -0.39 6.73
N CYS A 100 9.82 -1.19 7.40
CA CYS A 100 10.05 -2.63 7.51
C CYS A 100 10.06 -3.31 6.13
N TYR A 101 9.19 -2.87 5.22
CA TYR A 101 9.21 -3.34 3.85
C TYR A 101 10.56 -3.05 3.16
N LEU A 102 11.07 -1.83 3.29
CA LEU A 102 12.37 -1.46 2.70
C LEU A 102 13.50 -2.31 3.28
N TYR A 103 13.47 -2.57 4.57
CA TYR A 103 14.42 -3.49 5.21
C TYR A 103 14.30 -4.91 4.65
N ALA A 104 13.09 -5.40 4.43
CA ALA A 104 12.85 -6.71 3.84
C ALA A 104 13.41 -6.79 2.41
N VAL A 105 13.27 -5.71 1.63
CA VAL A 105 13.85 -5.62 0.27
C VAL A 105 15.36 -5.77 0.32
N ASP A 106 16.02 -5.08 1.26
CA ASP A 106 17.48 -5.16 1.42
C ASP A 106 17.96 -6.58 1.79
N ASN A 107 17.08 -7.40 2.35
CA ASN A 107 17.35 -8.78 2.70
C ASN A 107 16.80 -9.79 1.67
N GLY A 108 16.37 -9.32 0.49
CA GLY A 108 15.85 -10.17 -0.58
C GLY A 108 14.48 -10.77 -0.33
N ARG A 109 13.69 -10.19 0.60
CA ARG A 109 12.38 -10.72 1.02
C ARG A 109 11.23 -9.73 0.82
N GLY A 110 11.38 -8.77 -0.07
CA GLY A 110 10.37 -7.73 -0.30
C GLY A 110 9.02 -8.29 -0.73
N LYS A 111 8.99 -9.19 -1.69
CA LYS A 111 7.74 -9.79 -2.21
C LYS A 111 7.01 -10.62 -1.15
N GLU A 112 7.76 -11.40 -0.37
CA GLU A 112 7.18 -12.19 0.72
C GLU A 112 6.56 -11.27 1.78
N PHE A 113 7.22 -10.16 2.09
CA PHE A 113 6.72 -9.16 3.03
C PHE A 113 5.41 -8.53 2.54
N LEU A 114 5.34 -8.18 1.26
CA LEU A 114 4.11 -7.66 0.65
C LEU A 114 2.97 -8.68 0.75
N ASP A 115 3.25 -9.95 0.46
CA ASP A 115 2.24 -11.02 0.55
C ASP A 115 1.67 -11.11 1.97
N VAL A 116 2.54 -11.14 2.96
CA VAL A 116 2.13 -11.32 4.37
C VAL A 116 1.35 -10.13 4.88
N VAL A 117 1.84 -8.91 4.63
CA VAL A 117 1.20 -7.70 5.20
C VAL A 117 -0.11 -7.39 4.49
N PHE A 118 -0.17 -7.49 3.17
CA PHE A 118 -1.42 -7.28 2.44
C PHE A 118 -2.48 -8.31 2.84
N SER A 119 -2.09 -9.56 2.99
CA SER A 119 -3.00 -10.62 3.42
C SER A 119 -3.49 -10.40 4.85
N ALA A 120 -2.58 -10.11 5.78
CA ALA A 120 -2.95 -9.85 7.17
C ALA A 120 -3.95 -8.70 7.28
N ARG A 121 -3.69 -7.61 6.56
CA ARG A 121 -4.53 -6.44 6.64
C ARG A 121 -5.89 -6.60 5.95
N TRP A 122 -5.89 -7.04 4.70
CA TRP A 122 -7.08 -6.98 3.85
C TRP A 122 -7.87 -8.28 3.78
N GLU A 123 -7.24 -9.42 4.09
CA GLU A 123 -7.91 -10.71 4.13
C GLU A 123 -8.27 -11.13 5.56
N LEU A 124 -7.45 -10.77 6.55
CA LEU A 124 -7.67 -11.12 7.96
C LEU A 124 -8.19 -9.95 8.81
N GLY A 125 -8.15 -8.73 8.30
CA GLY A 125 -8.66 -7.55 9.01
C GLY A 125 -7.80 -7.09 10.18
N MET A 126 -6.52 -7.36 10.14
CA MET A 126 -5.56 -7.04 11.23
C MET A 126 -5.04 -5.62 11.18
#